data_2ef86da2610bd6696c40c6c99df8e415
#
_entry.id   2ef86da2610bd6696c40c6c99df8e415
#
_cell.length_a   1.000
_cell.length_b   1.000
_cell.length_c   1.000
_cell.angle_alpha   90.00
_cell.angle_beta   90.00
_cell.angle_gamma   90.00
#
_symmetry.space_group_name_H-M   'P 1'
#
loop_
_entity.id
_entity.type
_entity.pdbx_description
1 polymer ?
#
loop_
_entity_poly.entity_id
_entity_poly.type
_entity_poly.pdbx_seq_one_letter_code
_entity_poly.pdbx_strand_id
1 'polypeptide(L)'
;DANMSDDIFADLMLPEPHFHLGVGGGTHAEQVGKVMMAYEDICLNIERPDLLIVVGDVNSTAACAQVAAKLHIKVAHIEAGLRSGDRLMPEEINRLVTDAICDYLWTPSPDADENLKNEGHPDSRIIRVGNIMMDSYELLSAKIDDEHAPAKYGLENEDYGVVTLHRPSNVDDPEILKTIMDGLVENSQKIKLIFAVHPRTRKSLEQYNL
;
A
#
# COMPACT_ATOMS: atom_id res chain seq x y z
N ASP A 1 -13.79 2.73 -0.37
CA ASP A 1 -14.15 3.96 -1.09
C ASP A 1 -14.10 3.64 -2.58
N ALA A 2 -15.25 3.65 -3.26
CA ALA A 2 -15.35 3.27 -4.67
C ALA A 2 -14.32 4.02 -5.54
N ASN A 3 -14.14 5.31 -5.29
CA ASN A 3 -13.18 6.15 -6.02
C ASN A 3 -11.69 5.80 -5.76
N MET A 4 -11.38 4.96 -4.79
CA MET A 4 -10.00 4.58 -4.48
C MET A 4 -9.68 3.13 -4.87
N SER A 5 -10.69 2.28 -5.01
CA SER A 5 -10.49 0.87 -5.38
C SER A 5 -10.86 0.61 -6.84
N ASP A 6 -12.05 0.98 -7.24
CA ASP A 6 -12.60 0.58 -8.53
C ASP A 6 -11.86 1.26 -9.69
N ASP A 7 -11.53 2.55 -9.54
CA ASP A 7 -10.75 3.29 -10.54
C ASP A 7 -9.32 2.71 -10.67
N ILE A 8 -8.67 2.35 -9.53
CA ILE A 8 -7.34 1.75 -9.55
C ILE A 8 -7.37 0.36 -10.20
N PHE A 9 -8.37 -0.47 -9.90
CA PHE A 9 -8.53 -1.78 -10.53
C PHE A 9 -8.68 -1.66 -12.06
N ALA A 10 -9.50 -0.70 -12.51
CA ALA A 10 -9.69 -0.43 -13.94
C ALA A 10 -8.41 0.09 -14.59
N ASP A 11 -7.72 1.05 -13.97
CA ASP A 11 -6.49 1.64 -14.50
C ASP A 11 -5.34 0.64 -14.60
N LEU A 12 -5.22 -0.24 -13.61
CA LEU A 12 -4.22 -1.32 -13.59
C LEU A 12 -4.64 -2.54 -14.41
N MET A 13 -5.83 -2.53 -15.03
CA MET A 13 -6.38 -3.67 -15.79
C MET A 13 -6.39 -4.98 -14.97
N LEU A 14 -6.64 -4.88 -13.66
CA LEU A 14 -6.71 -6.04 -12.80
C LEU A 14 -7.99 -6.84 -13.08
N PRO A 15 -7.94 -8.19 -13.03
CA PRO A 15 -9.14 -9.01 -13.17
C PRO A 15 -10.10 -8.77 -12.01
N GLU A 16 -11.38 -8.98 -12.26
CA GLU A 16 -12.39 -8.94 -11.20
C GLU A 16 -12.08 -10.01 -10.14
N PRO A 17 -12.19 -9.68 -8.84
CA PRO A 17 -11.97 -10.64 -7.77
C PRO A 17 -13.07 -11.72 -7.77
N HIS A 18 -12.70 -12.97 -7.53
CA HIS A 18 -13.67 -14.07 -7.41
C HIS A 18 -14.58 -13.91 -6.19
N PHE A 19 -14.06 -13.31 -5.13
CA PHE A 19 -14.77 -13.04 -3.88
C PHE A 19 -14.50 -11.63 -3.40
N HIS A 20 -15.57 -10.91 -3.05
CA HIS A 20 -15.49 -9.60 -2.42
C HIS A 20 -16.00 -9.72 -0.98
N LEU A 21 -15.13 -9.48 0.00
CA LEU A 21 -15.46 -9.66 1.42
C LEU A 21 -16.42 -8.59 1.96
N GLY A 22 -16.64 -7.51 1.25
CA GLY A 22 -17.57 -6.44 1.63
C GLY A 22 -17.16 -5.68 2.90
N VAL A 23 -15.88 -5.70 3.27
CA VAL A 23 -15.37 -5.05 4.47
C VAL A 23 -14.80 -3.68 4.11
N GLY A 24 -15.34 -2.63 4.73
CA GLY A 24 -14.87 -1.27 4.56
C GLY A 24 -15.17 -0.43 5.80
N GLY A 25 -14.29 0.55 6.10
CA GLY A 25 -14.43 1.47 7.23
C GLY A 25 -14.38 0.80 8.62
N GLY A 26 -14.54 1.62 9.66
CA GLY A 26 -14.49 1.18 11.06
C GLY A 26 -13.10 1.23 11.69
N THR A 27 -13.01 0.78 12.94
CA THR A 27 -11.75 0.67 13.68
C THR A 27 -10.87 -0.46 13.14
N HIS A 28 -9.57 -0.47 13.48
CA HIS A 28 -8.68 -1.56 13.09
C HIS A 28 -9.21 -2.93 13.55
N ALA A 29 -9.74 -3.03 14.77
CA ALA A 29 -10.29 -4.27 15.30
C ALA A 29 -11.53 -4.74 14.52
N GLU A 30 -12.42 -3.83 14.16
CA GLU A 30 -13.61 -4.15 13.37
C GLU A 30 -13.23 -4.62 11.96
N GLN A 31 -12.26 -3.94 11.30
CA GLN A 31 -11.78 -4.33 9.99
C GLN A 31 -11.13 -5.72 10.02
N VAL A 32 -10.15 -5.92 10.92
CA VAL A 32 -9.45 -7.20 11.06
C VAL A 32 -10.43 -8.33 11.38
N GLY A 33 -11.32 -8.13 12.35
CA GLY A 33 -12.30 -9.14 12.76
C GLY A 33 -13.26 -9.53 11.64
N LYS A 34 -13.81 -8.55 10.90
CA LYS A 34 -14.71 -8.79 9.77
C LYS A 34 -14.01 -9.53 8.62
N VAL A 35 -12.78 -9.13 8.29
CA VAL A 35 -11.98 -9.82 7.26
C VAL A 35 -11.70 -11.26 7.67
N MET A 36 -11.28 -11.49 8.93
CA MET A 36 -11.01 -12.85 9.42
C MET A 36 -12.25 -13.74 9.30
N MET A 37 -13.40 -13.29 9.78
CA MET A 37 -14.65 -14.06 9.72
C MET A 37 -15.08 -14.37 8.29
N ALA A 38 -15.05 -13.37 7.41
CA ALA A 38 -15.47 -13.54 6.02
C ALA A 38 -14.51 -14.44 5.23
N TYR A 39 -13.21 -14.31 5.44
CA TYR A 39 -12.22 -15.14 4.76
C TYR A 39 -12.22 -16.59 5.27
N GLU A 40 -12.40 -16.81 6.58
CA GLU A 40 -12.55 -18.14 7.17
C GLU A 40 -13.76 -18.86 6.60
N ASP A 41 -14.90 -18.18 6.45
CA ASP A 41 -16.10 -18.75 5.85
C ASP A 41 -15.86 -19.22 4.41
N ILE A 42 -15.16 -18.42 3.60
CA ILE A 42 -14.75 -18.83 2.25
C ILE A 42 -13.91 -20.11 2.30
N CYS A 43 -12.87 -20.14 3.15
CA CYS A 43 -11.96 -21.29 3.24
C CYS A 43 -12.63 -22.57 3.72
N LEU A 44 -13.65 -22.47 4.56
CA LEU A 44 -14.34 -23.63 5.15
C LEU A 44 -15.51 -24.11 4.32
N ASN A 45 -16.25 -23.21 3.68
CA ASN A 45 -17.56 -23.50 3.12
C ASN A 45 -17.65 -23.32 1.60
N ILE A 46 -16.70 -22.64 0.97
CA ILE A 46 -16.76 -22.33 -0.46
C ILE A 46 -15.57 -22.94 -1.20
N GLU A 47 -14.35 -22.45 -0.90
CA GLU A 47 -13.14 -22.87 -1.59
C GLU A 47 -11.93 -22.77 -0.67
N ARG A 48 -11.27 -23.90 -0.42
CA ARG A 48 -10.05 -23.97 0.37
C ARG A 48 -8.83 -23.87 -0.54
N PRO A 49 -8.00 -22.83 -0.47
CA PRO A 49 -6.80 -22.74 -1.28
C PRO A 49 -5.68 -23.65 -0.74
N ASP A 50 -4.80 -24.11 -1.62
CA ASP A 50 -3.57 -24.82 -1.25
C ASP A 50 -2.49 -23.86 -0.74
N LEU A 51 -2.49 -22.62 -1.26
CA LEU A 51 -1.57 -21.55 -0.91
C LEU A 51 -2.31 -20.21 -0.90
N LEU A 52 -2.18 -19.48 0.21
CA LEU A 52 -2.55 -18.07 0.27
C LEU A 52 -1.34 -17.21 -0.04
N ILE A 53 -1.48 -16.25 -0.95
CA ILE A 53 -0.49 -15.19 -1.17
C ILE A 53 -1.08 -13.89 -0.64
N VAL A 54 -0.39 -13.26 0.29
CA VAL A 54 -0.73 -11.92 0.82
C VAL A 54 0.33 -10.90 0.40
N VAL A 55 -0.08 -9.65 0.23
CA VAL A 55 0.81 -8.57 -0.25
C VAL A 55 0.78 -7.41 0.73
N GLY A 56 1.95 -6.81 0.98
CA GLY A 56 2.09 -5.56 1.74
C GLY A 56 1.71 -5.70 3.22
N ASP A 57 1.16 -4.62 3.79
CA ASP A 57 1.10 -4.42 5.23
C ASP A 57 -0.25 -3.94 5.78
N VAL A 58 -1.31 -4.04 4.98
CA VAL A 58 -2.65 -3.61 5.40
C VAL A 58 -3.32 -4.60 6.35
N ASN A 59 -4.39 -4.18 7.01
CA ASN A 59 -5.14 -5.01 7.97
C ASN A 59 -5.60 -6.34 7.37
N SER A 60 -6.02 -6.36 6.10
CA SER A 60 -6.45 -7.58 5.41
C SER A 60 -5.31 -8.57 5.18
N THR A 61 -4.08 -8.10 4.94
CA THR A 61 -2.88 -8.92 4.82
C THR A 61 -2.67 -9.76 6.08
N ALA A 62 -2.59 -9.10 7.24
CA ALA A 62 -2.39 -9.76 8.52
C ALA A 62 -3.59 -10.64 8.91
N ALA A 63 -4.81 -10.20 8.65
CA ALA A 63 -6.04 -10.94 8.97
C ALA A 63 -6.14 -12.27 8.19
N CYS A 64 -5.98 -12.21 6.87
CA CYS A 64 -6.04 -13.41 6.01
C CYS A 64 -4.90 -14.39 6.33
N ALA A 65 -3.67 -13.89 6.53
CA ALA A 65 -2.54 -14.72 6.91
C ALA A 65 -2.78 -15.49 8.21
N GLN A 66 -3.36 -14.84 9.24
CA GLN A 66 -3.69 -15.47 10.50
C GLN A 66 -4.75 -16.58 10.36
N VAL A 67 -5.78 -16.35 9.56
CA VAL A 67 -6.81 -17.37 9.28
C VAL A 67 -6.20 -18.56 8.56
N ALA A 68 -5.47 -18.34 7.48
CA ALA A 68 -4.84 -19.40 6.69
C ALA A 68 -3.87 -20.24 7.53
N ALA A 69 -3.01 -19.60 8.32
CA ALA A 69 -2.08 -20.30 9.20
C ALA A 69 -2.80 -21.20 10.22
N LYS A 70 -3.89 -20.73 10.84
CA LYS A 70 -4.71 -21.53 11.78
C LYS A 70 -5.44 -22.67 11.10
N LEU A 71 -5.81 -22.52 9.83
CA LEU A 71 -6.42 -23.58 9.01
C LEU A 71 -5.38 -24.50 8.37
N HIS A 72 -4.08 -24.34 8.69
CA HIS A 72 -2.98 -25.09 8.10
C HIS A 72 -2.91 -24.96 6.56
N ILE A 73 -3.27 -23.80 6.03
CA ILE A 73 -3.06 -23.41 4.65
C ILE A 73 -1.69 -22.71 4.58
N LYS A 74 -0.88 -23.08 3.60
CA LYS A 74 0.42 -22.43 3.39
C LYS A 74 0.26 -20.94 3.06
N VAL A 75 1.15 -20.10 3.59
CA VAL A 75 1.09 -18.65 3.37
C VAL A 75 2.41 -18.16 2.81
N ALA A 76 2.33 -17.41 1.71
CA ALA A 76 3.42 -16.61 1.16
C ALA A 76 3.14 -15.12 1.34
N HIS A 77 4.13 -14.36 1.78
CA HIS A 77 4.04 -12.91 1.95
C HIS A 77 4.93 -12.21 0.92
N ILE A 78 4.33 -11.43 0.01
CA ILE A 78 5.03 -10.52 -0.92
C ILE A 78 5.25 -9.18 -0.20
N GLU A 79 6.42 -8.59 -0.37
CA GLU A 79 6.95 -7.44 0.37
C GLU A 79 7.35 -7.79 1.82
N ALA A 80 7.65 -9.05 2.08
CA ALA A 80 8.12 -9.51 3.38
C ALA A 80 9.45 -8.83 3.78
N GLY A 81 9.65 -8.62 5.08
CA GLY A 81 10.91 -8.12 5.64
C GLY A 81 11.11 -6.61 5.58
N LEU A 82 10.21 -5.85 4.98
CA LEU A 82 10.26 -4.38 5.06
C LEU A 82 10.00 -3.93 6.49
N ARG A 83 10.79 -2.97 6.99
CA ARG A 83 10.65 -2.40 8.34
C ARG A 83 10.77 -0.88 8.32
N SER A 84 9.86 -0.21 9.02
CA SER A 84 9.96 1.22 9.32
C SER A 84 10.69 1.48 10.64
N GLY A 85 10.71 0.49 11.54
CA GLY A 85 11.22 0.62 12.90
C GLY A 85 10.27 1.41 13.83
N ASP A 86 9.17 1.95 13.30
CA ASP A 86 8.19 2.72 14.07
C ASP A 86 6.97 1.85 14.42
N ARG A 87 6.95 1.35 15.64
CA ARG A 87 5.84 0.53 16.16
C ARG A 87 4.55 1.31 16.45
N LEU A 88 4.55 2.63 16.30
CA LEU A 88 3.32 3.43 16.34
C LEU A 88 2.52 3.33 15.03
N MET A 89 3.16 2.85 13.97
CA MET A 89 2.49 2.57 12.69
C MET A 89 1.75 1.22 12.77
N PRO A 90 0.44 1.19 12.53
CA PRO A 90 -0.31 -0.07 12.45
C PRO A 90 0.23 -1.03 11.39
N GLU A 91 0.74 -0.49 10.28
CA GLU A 91 1.37 -1.23 9.20
C GLU A 91 2.61 -1.99 9.66
N GLU A 92 3.41 -1.41 10.55
CA GLU A 92 4.60 -2.09 11.10
C GLU A 92 4.20 -3.30 11.94
N ILE A 93 3.13 -3.18 12.72
CA ILE A 93 2.59 -4.30 13.48
C ILE A 93 2.08 -5.40 12.53
N ASN A 94 1.39 -5.02 11.45
CA ASN A 94 0.91 -5.98 10.46
C ASN A 94 2.07 -6.73 9.79
N ARG A 95 3.17 -6.04 9.40
CA ARG A 95 4.37 -6.67 8.82
C ARG A 95 4.98 -7.71 9.77
N LEU A 96 5.23 -7.31 11.01
CA LEU A 96 5.82 -8.19 12.03
C LEU A 96 4.97 -9.45 12.26
N VAL A 97 3.65 -9.30 12.39
CA VAL A 97 2.74 -10.42 12.61
C VAL A 97 2.68 -11.32 11.38
N THR A 98 2.58 -10.75 10.19
CA THR A 98 2.48 -11.51 8.93
C THR A 98 3.75 -12.31 8.68
N ASP A 99 4.92 -11.68 8.77
CA ASP A 99 6.20 -12.35 8.55
C ASP A 99 6.43 -13.49 9.57
N ALA A 100 6.03 -13.29 10.83
CA ALA A 100 6.20 -14.31 11.87
C ALA A 100 5.46 -15.62 11.57
N ILE A 101 4.32 -15.57 10.88
CA ILE A 101 3.44 -16.73 10.66
C ILE A 101 3.47 -17.30 9.24
N CYS A 102 4.05 -16.59 8.25
CA CYS A 102 4.11 -17.05 6.86
C CYS A 102 5.14 -18.17 6.66
N ASP A 103 4.83 -19.12 5.77
CA ASP A 103 5.74 -20.19 5.37
C ASP A 103 6.82 -19.71 4.40
N TYR A 104 6.48 -18.76 3.52
CA TYR A 104 7.36 -18.20 2.50
C TYR A 104 7.40 -16.69 2.63
N LEU A 105 8.61 -16.13 2.66
CA LEU A 105 8.87 -14.71 2.81
C LEU A 105 9.52 -14.19 1.53
N TRP A 106 8.70 -13.60 0.65
CA TRP A 106 9.13 -13.09 -0.64
C TRP A 106 9.52 -11.62 -0.49
N THR A 107 10.82 -11.37 -0.53
CA THR A 107 11.41 -10.07 -0.19
C THR A 107 11.64 -9.21 -1.41
N PRO A 108 11.50 -7.88 -1.30
CA PRO A 108 11.76 -6.94 -2.38
C PRO A 108 13.25 -6.56 -2.52
N SER A 109 14.04 -6.68 -1.45
CA SER A 109 15.36 -6.04 -1.36
C SER A 109 16.31 -6.73 -0.40
N PRO A 110 17.64 -6.48 -0.49
CA PRO A 110 18.64 -7.06 0.41
C PRO A 110 18.44 -6.72 1.89
N ASP A 111 18.04 -5.48 2.20
CA ASP A 111 17.77 -5.03 3.56
C ASP A 111 16.56 -5.75 4.17
N ALA A 112 15.55 -6.09 3.37
CA ALA A 112 14.43 -6.91 3.81
C ALA A 112 14.87 -8.33 4.19
N ASP A 113 15.77 -8.96 3.41
CA ASP A 113 16.35 -10.26 3.77
C ASP A 113 17.11 -10.17 5.09
N GLU A 114 17.89 -9.11 5.28
CA GLU A 114 18.69 -8.91 6.49
C GLU A 114 17.81 -8.71 7.72
N ASN A 115 16.74 -7.94 7.61
CA ASN A 115 15.76 -7.77 8.68
C ASN A 115 15.20 -9.11 9.14
N LEU A 116 14.73 -9.93 8.21
CA LEU A 116 14.16 -11.25 8.52
C LEU A 116 15.18 -12.20 9.17
N LYS A 117 16.44 -12.20 8.69
CA LYS A 117 17.52 -12.99 9.30
C LYS A 117 17.82 -12.54 10.74
N ASN A 118 17.86 -11.23 10.97
CA ASN A 118 18.08 -10.66 12.30
C ASN A 118 16.90 -10.96 13.25
N GLU A 119 15.69 -11.16 12.72
CA GLU A 119 14.51 -11.59 13.46
C GLU A 119 14.46 -13.11 13.68
N GLY A 120 15.41 -13.86 13.14
CA GLY A 120 15.56 -15.30 13.36
C GLY A 120 14.81 -16.19 12.36
N HIS A 121 14.38 -15.64 11.24
CA HIS A 121 13.78 -16.44 10.16
C HIS A 121 14.86 -17.26 9.43
N PRO A 122 14.60 -18.56 9.15
CA PRO A 122 15.58 -19.38 8.45
C PRO A 122 15.70 -18.98 6.97
N ASP A 123 16.91 -19.02 6.42
CA ASP A 123 17.20 -18.71 5.02
C ASP A 123 16.31 -19.47 4.02
N SER A 124 15.88 -20.69 4.37
CA SER A 124 15.02 -21.52 3.53
C SER A 124 13.62 -20.95 3.29
N ARG A 125 13.16 -19.99 4.11
CA ARG A 125 11.89 -19.30 3.94
C ARG A 125 12.03 -18.00 3.15
N ILE A 126 13.22 -17.41 3.08
CA ILE A 126 13.50 -16.10 2.50
C ILE A 126 13.85 -16.26 1.04
N ILE A 127 13.04 -15.68 0.16
CA ILE A 127 13.24 -15.74 -1.29
C ILE A 127 13.12 -14.33 -1.83
N ARG A 128 14.22 -13.80 -2.36
CA ARG A 128 14.20 -12.48 -2.98
C ARG A 128 13.57 -12.56 -4.37
N VAL A 129 12.43 -11.89 -4.51
CA VAL A 129 11.65 -11.84 -5.75
C VAL A 129 11.72 -10.46 -6.43
N GLY A 130 12.14 -9.42 -5.71
CA GLY A 130 12.15 -8.06 -6.20
C GLY A 130 10.91 -7.26 -5.78
N ASN A 131 10.86 -5.99 -6.23
CA ASN A 131 9.81 -5.06 -5.85
C ASN A 131 8.66 -5.10 -6.87
N ILE A 132 7.51 -5.63 -6.49
CA ILE A 132 6.31 -5.76 -7.32
C ILE A 132 5.78 -4.42 -7.87
N MET A 133 6.12 -3.29 -7.22
CA MET A 133 5.79 -1.96 -7.75
C MET A 133 6.49 -1.68 -9.08
N MET A 134 7.69 -2.22 -9.27
CA MET A 134 8.42 -2.10 -10.54
C MET A 134 7.74 -2.90 -11.65
N ASP A 135 7.23 -4.10 -11.34
CA ASP A 135 6.48 -4.92 -12.31
C ASP A 135 5.20 -4.18 -12.76
N SER A 136 4.52 -3.52 -11.83
CA SER A 136 3.34 -2.69 -12.15
C SER A 136 3.71 -1.51 -13.06
N TYR A 137 4.83 -0.85 -12.81
CA TYR A 137 5.33 0.23 -13.67
C TYR A 137 5.69 -0.28 -15.07
N GLU A 138 6.43 -1.38 -15.17
CA GLU A 138 6.81 -1.96 -16.46
C GLU A 138 5.58 -2.39 -17.27
N LEU A 139 4.60 -3.01 -16.62
CA LEU A 139 3.34 -3.41 -17.26
C LEU A 139 2.59 -2.23 -17.87
N LEU A 140 2.63 -1.08 -17.22
CA LEU A 140 1.88 0.11 -17.61
C LEU A 140 2.71 1.13 -18.40
N SER A 141 4.02 0.90 -18.59
CA SER A 141 4.93 1.89 -19.17
C SER A 141 4.46 2.42 -20.53
N ALA A 142 4.03 1.53 -21.42
CA ALA A 142 3.51 1.94 -22.73
C ALA A 142 2.25 2.82 -22.62
N LYS A 143 1.32 2.48 -21.71
CA LYS A 143 0.11 3.28 -21.45
C LYS A 143 0.48 4.65 -20.86
N ILE A 144 1.45 4.68 -19.95
CA ILE A 144 1.93 5.93 -19.34
C ILE A 144 2.55 6.85 -20.40
N ASP A 145 3.36 6.30 -21.30
CA ASP A 145 3.98 7.05 -22.39
C ASP A 145 2.93 7.58 -23.39
N ASP A 146 1.95 6.76 -23.76
CA ASP A 146 0.87 7.14 -24.69
C ASP A 146 -0.07 8.22 -24.10
N GLU A 147 -0.17 8.32 -22.79
CA GLU A 147 -1.00 9.32 -22.11
C GLU A 147 -0.52 10.77 -22.31
N HIS A 148 0.75 10.98 -22.65
CA HIS A 148 1.35 12.32 -22.84
C HIS A 148 0.92 13.31 -21.73
N ALA A 149 0.94 12.87 -20.47
CA ALA A 149 0.42 13.64 -19.32
C ALA A 149 0.96 15.08 -19.25
N PRO A 150 2.27 15.35 -19.51
CA PRO A 150 2.77 16.73 -19.52
C PRO A 150 2.04 17.64 -20.49
N ALA A 151 1.65 17.13 -21.68
CA ALA A 151 0.90 17.88 -22.68
C ALA A 151 -0.47 18.34 -22.17
N LYS A 152 -1.17 17.47 -21.44
CA LYS A 152 -2.49 17.77 -20.86
C LYS A 152 -2.45 18.97 -19.90
N TYR A 153 -1.27 19.25 -19.31
CA TYR A 153 -1.06 20.35 -18.39
C TYR A 153 -0.25 21.52 -19.01
N GLY A 154 0.04 21.47 -20.32
CA GLY A 154 0.82 22.49 -21.01
C GLY A 154 2.29 22.54 -20.58
N LEU A 155 2.89 21.41 -20.25
CA LEU A 155 4.23 21.26 -19.71
C LEU A 155 5.17 20.47 -20.62
N GLU A 156 4.84 20.24 -21.90
CA GLU A 156 5.59 19.40 -22.82
C GLU A 156 7.08 19.76 -22.97
N ASN A 157 7.42 21.03 -22.82
CA ASN A 157 8.76 21.55 -23.04
C ASN A 157 9.30 22.36 -21.84
N GLU A 158 8.75 22.13 -20.66
CA GLU A 158 9.11 22.87 -19.46
C GLU A 158 9.55 21.90 -18.34
N ASP A 159 10.51 22.36 -17.55
CA ASP A 159 10.82 21.68 -16.30
C ASP A 159 9.69 21.92 -15.30
N TYR A 160 9.24 20.85 -14.66
CA TYR A 160 8.19 20.92 -13.63
C TYR A 160 8.47 19.94 -12.49
N GLY A 161 7.89 20.23 -11.34
CA GLY A 161 7.89 19.33 -10.18
C GLY A 161 6.52 18.69 -9.97
N VAL A 162 6.51 17.47 -9.47
CA VAL A 162 5.28 16.80 -9.03
C VAL A 162 5.30 16.69 -7.52
N VAL A 163 4.18 17.07 -6.89
CA VAL A 163 4.01 17.07 -5.44
C VAL A 163 2.88 16.14 -5.04
N THR A 164 3.12 15.33 -4.01
CA THR A 164 2.07 14.58 -3.31
C THR A 164 2.27 14.68 -1.81
N LEU A 165 1.19 14.88 -1.07
CA LEU A 165 1.16 14.91 0.41
C LEU A 165 -0.04 14.11 0.88
N HIS A 166 0.19 13.14 1.78
CA HIS A 166 -0.88 12.28 2.27
C HIS A 166 -0.64 11.74 3.69
N ARG A 167 0.57 11.89 4.25
CA ARG A 167 0.89 11.39 5.59
C ARG A 167 0.22 12.25 6.67
N PRO A 168 -0.43 11.63 7.69
CA PRO A 168 -1.05 12.38 8.79
C PRO A 168 -0.13 13.41 9.42
N SER A 169 1.12 13.06 9.69
CA SER A 169 2.13 13.96 10.25
C SER A 169 2.39 15.24 9.46
N ASN A 170 2.09 15.23 8.15
CA ASN A 170 2.31 16.39 7.28
C ASN A 170 1.04 17.22 7.07
N VAL A 171 -0.15 16.62 7.23
CA VAL A 171 -1.39 17.26 6.76
C VAL A 171 -2.45 17.45 7.84
N ASP A 172 -2.32 16.82 9.03
CA ASP A 172 -3.31 16.94 10.10
C ASP A 172 -3.05 18.12 11.05
N ASP A 173 -1.81 18.60 11.10
CA ASP A 173 -1.44 19.77 11.89
C ASP A 173 -1.45 21.02 11.00
N PRO A 174 -2.25 22.07 11.35
CA PRO A 174 -2.39 23.28 10.52
C PRO A 174 -1.09 24.07 10.35
N GLU A 175 -0.21 24.12 11.37
CA GLU A 175 1.05 24.86 11.31
C GLU A 175 2.07 24.14 10.42
N ILE A 176 2.12 22.82 10.51
CA ILE A 176 2.99 22.00 9.66
C ILE A 176 2.53 22.11 8.22
N LEU A 177 1.23 21.88 7.96
CA LEU A 177 0.69 21.96 6.60
C LEU A 177 0.89 23.34 6.00
N LYS A 178 0.65 24.42 6.77
CA LYS A 178 0.89 25.78 6.32
C LYS A 178 2.35 26.01 5.93
N THR A 179 3.29 25.56 6.77
CA THR A 179 4.73 25.68 6.48
C THR A 179 5.12 24.98 5.18
N ILE A 180 4.57 23.78 4.95
CA ILE A 180 4.80 23.03 3.71
C ILE A 180 4.21 23.79 2.51
N MET A 181 2.98 24.29 2.63
CA MET A 181 2.32 25.03 1.55
C MET A 181 3.03 26.33 1.22
N ASP A 182 3.47 27.10 2.22
CA ASP A 182 4.27 28.33 2.01
C ASP A 182 5.56 28.00 1.24
N GLY A 183 6.26 26.93 1.58
CA GLY A 183 7.43 26.46 0.85
C GLY A 183 7.14 26.02 -0.58
N LEU A 184 6.00 25.37 -0.82
CA LEU A 184 5.58 24.99 -2.17
C LEU A 184 5.24 26.22 -3.02
N VAL A 185 4.55 27.21 -2.44
CA VAL A 185 4.24 28.49 -3.11
C VAL A 185 5.53 29.25 -3.47
N GLU A 186 6.51 29.30 -2.57
CA GLU A 186 7.81 29.93 -2.87
C GLU A 186 8.52 29.21 -4.04
N ASN A 187 8.56 27.89 -4.01
CA ASN A 187 9.22 27.11 -5.07
C ASN A 187 8.47 27.16 -6.41
N SER A 188 7.14 27.30 -6.39
CA SER A 188 6.35 27.44 -7.61
C SER A 188 6.66 28.70 -8.43
N GLN A 189 7.31 29.69 -7.82
CA GLN A 189 7.81 30.88 -8.52
C GLN A 189 9.08 30.58 -9.36
N LYS A 190 9.77 29.50 -9.07
CA LYS A 190 11.02 29.10 -9.75
C LYS A 190 10.79 27.99 -10.77
N ILE A 191 9.85 27.09 -10.48
CA ILE A 191 9.52 25.93 -11.31
C ILE A 191 8.01 25.66 -11.20
N LYS A 192 7.37 25.30 -12.30
CA LYS A 192 5.94 24.90 -12.26
C LYS A 192 5.77 23.66 -11.40
N LEU A 193 4.73 23.64 -10.56
CA LEU A 193 4.42 22.50 -9.71
C LEU A 193 3.04 21.94 -10.08
N ILE A 194 2.97 20.63 -10.24
CA ILE A 194 1.71 19.88 -10.29
C ILE A 194 1.51 19.23 -8.93
N PHE A 195 0.43 19.57 -8.26
CA PHE A 195 0.08 19.00 -6.98
C PHE A 195 -1.04 17.97 -7.13
N ALA A 196 -0.68 16.68 -7.11
CA ALA A 196 -1.63 15.58 -7.05
C ALA A 196 -2.19 15.48 -5.61
N VAL A 197 -3.30 16.20 -5.38
CA VAL A 197 -3.85 16.39 -4.03
C VAL A 197 -4.63 15.17 -3.60
N HIS A 198 -4.13 14.47 -2.56
CA HIS A 198 -4.84 13.37 -1.91
C HIS A 198 -6.12 13.86 -1.21
N PRO A 199 -7.23 13.07 -1.15
CA PRO A 199 -8.49 13.47 -0.50
C PRO A 199 -8.33 13.97 0.94
N ARG A 200 -7.48 13.32 1.76
CA ARG A 200 -7.16 13.77 3.11
C ARG A 200 -6.55 15.19 3.13
N THR A 201 -5.57 15.42 2.26
CA THR A 201 -4.89 16.71 2.17
C THR A 201 -5.83 17.79 1.71
N ARG A 202 -6.69 17.52 0.72
CA ARG A 202 -7.72 18.43 0.26
C ARG A 202 -8.64 18.85 1.41
N LYS A 203 -9.12 17.88 2.18
CA LYS A 203 -9.97 18.14 3.35
C LYS A 203 -9.28 19.01 4.39
N SER A 204 -8.00 18.78 4.68
CA SER A 204 -7.22 19.58 5.62
C SER A 204 -6.99 21.02 5.09
N LEU A 205 -6.66 21.18 3.80
CA LEU A 205 -6.51 22.51 3.17
C LEU A 205 -7.82 23.32 3.26
N GLU A 206 -8.95 22.70 2.94
CA GLU A 206 -10.28 23.34 3.04
C GLU A 206 -10.61 23.71 4.49
N GLN A 207 -10.36 22.80 5.43
CA GLN A 207 -10.65 23.02 6.86
C GLN A 207 -9.82 24.15 7.46
N TYR A 208 -8.56 24.29 7.03
CA TYR A 208 -7.63 25.30 7.57
C TYR A 208 -7.58 26.58 6.73
N ASN A 209 -8.33 26.66 5.63
CA ASN A 209 -8.34 27.78 4.67
C ASN A 209 -6.94 28.10 4.10
N LEU A 210 -6.22 27.06 3.68
CA LEU A 210 -4.89 27.13 3.07
C LEU A 210 -4.95 26.92 1.56
#